data_9d20967eedb17c47883a851c63a046ed
#
_entry.id   9d20967eedb17c47883a851c63a046ed
#
_cell.length_a   1.000
_cell.length_b   1.000
_cell.length_c   1.000
_cell.angle_alpha   90.00
_cell.angle_beta   90.00
_cell.angle_gamma   90.00
#
_symmetry.space_group_name_H-M   'P 1'
#
loop_
_entity.id
_entity.type
_entity.pdbx_description
1 polymer ?
#
loop_
_entity_poly.entity_id
_entity_poly.type
_entity_poly.pdbx_seq_one_letter_code
_entity_poly.pdbx_strand_id
1 'polypeptide(L)'
;MLSAMSLRAIERLGIMVNNIFLLLLALAMLATKHVIFDFFLQTSYQRKNKGIYGHPGGLLHAGLHAAGTCSIFLVTTSTALIAVGIVVGEFLVHYHIDWAKEHIGYRMKWGPQQDAYWRSIGIDQWLHQLTYVGIVLVLATA
;
A
#
# COMPACT_ATOMS: atom_id res chain seq x y z
N MET A 1 22.16 14.35 39.59
CA MET A 1 22.97 14.06 38.40
C MET A 1 22.55 12.69 37.85
N LEU A 2 21.95 12.64 36.66
CA LEU A 2 21.55 11.37 36.04
C LEU A 2 22.79 10.53 35.74
N SER A 3 22.74 9.21 35.98
CA SER A 3 23.86 8.32 35.66
C SER A 3 24.05 8.18 34.14
N ALA A 4 25.26 7.86 33.68
CA ALA A 4 25.52 7.63 32.25
C ALA A 4 24.60 6.52 31.64
N MET A 5 24.16 5.58 32.47
CA MET A 5 23.23 4.52 32.08
C MET A 5 21.82 5.06 31.84
N SER A 6 21.33 6.00 32.66
CA SER A 6 20.01 6.65 32.47
C SER A 6 19.98 7.57 31.25
N LEU A 7 21.08 8.26 30.93
CA LEU A 7 21.19 9.08 29.72
C LEU A 7 21.12 8.22 28.44
N ARG A 8 21.82 7.09 28.39
CA ARG A 8 21.74 6.14 27.26
C ARG A 8 20.34 5.53 27.11
N ALA A 9 19.64 5.25 28.19
CA ALA A 9 18.27 4.74 28.13
C ALA A 9 17.30 5.80 27.53
N ILE A 10 17.43 7.05 27.91
CA ILE A 10 16.63 8.15 27.36
C ILE A 10 16.90 8.33 25.86
N GLU A 11 18.16 8.30 25.46
CA GLU A 11 18.57 8.39 24.04
C GLU A 11 17.99 7.27 23.20
N ARG A 12 18.10 6.00 23.65
CA ARG A 12 17.51 4.83 22.97
C ARG A 12 15.99 4.94 22.86
N LEU A 13 15.32 5.40 23.92
CA LEU A 13 13.89 5.63 23.89
C LEU A 13 13.51 6.68 22.85
N GLY A 14 14.27 7.79 22.77
CA GLY A 14 14.05 8.84 21.77
C GLY A 14 14.18 8.32 20.34
N ILE A 15 15.23 7.52 20.06
CA ILE A 15 15.44 6.91 18.73
C ILE A 15 14.27 5.97 18.40
N MET A 16 13.85 5.12 19.33
CA MET A 16 12.74 4.19 19.14
C MET A 16 11.42 4.92 18.83
N VAL A 17 11.11 5.97 19.58
CA VAL A 17 9.90 6.79 19.37
C VAL A 17 9.93 7.45 18.01
N ASN A 18 11.09 8.00 17.58
CA ASN A 18 11.25 8.61 16.27
C ASN A 18 11.04 7.58 15.14
N ASN A 19 11.59 6.38 15.27
CA ASN A 19 11.40 5.31 14.27
C ASN A 19 9.93 4.90 14.17
N ILE A 20 9.22 4.74 15.28
CA ILE A 20 7.78 4.43 15.29
C ILE A 20 7.00 5.55 14.59
N PHE A 21 7.31 6.82 14.88
CA PHE A 21 6.66 7.94 14.22
C PHE A 21 6.84 7.93 12.70
N LEU A 22 8.06 7.67 12.20
CA LEU A 22 8.34 7.60 10.76
C LEU A 22 7.63 6.43 10.08
N LEU A 23 7.52 5.27 10.74
CA LEU A 23 6.77 4.12 10.23
C LEU A 23 5.26 4.39 10.16
N LEU A 24 4.69 5.05 11.17
CA LEU A 24 3.29 5.46 11.15
C LEU A 24 3.03 6.52 10.08
N LEU A 25 3.96 7.45 9.87
CA LEU A 25 3.89 8.43 8.79
C LEU A 25 3.93 7.74 7.42
N ALA A 26 4.81 6.76 7.22
CA ALA A 26 4.87 5.97 5.99
C ALA A 26 3.55 5.23 5.73
N LEU A 27 2.94 4.62 6.76
CA LEU A 27 1.63 3.97 6.65
C LEU A 27 0.54 4.97 6.25
N ALA A 28 0.52 6.14 6.85
CA ALA A 28 -0.43 7.21 6.51
C ALA A 28 -0.24 7.70 5.07
N MET A 29 1.01 7.84 4.60
CA MET A 29 1.33 8.19 3.21
C MET A 29 0.83 7.12 2.23
N LEU A 30 1.04 5.83 2.51
CA LEU A 30 0.54 4.72 1.70
C LEU A 30 -0.98 4.69 1.62
N ALA A 31 -1.67 4.86 2.75
CA ALA A 31 -3.13 4.92 2.80
C ALA A 31 -3.67 6.13 2.02
N THR A 32 -3.06 7.31 2.19
CA THR A 32 -3.45 8.54 1.50
C THR A 32 -3.23 8.44 -0.01
N LYS A 33 -2.06 7.94 -0.46
CA LYS A 33 -1.81 7.74 -1.89
C LYS A 33 -2.82 6.78 -2.51
N HIS A 34 -3.21 5.71 -1.78
CA HIS A 34 -4.19 4.75 -2.27
C HIS A 34 -5.53 5.43 -2.58
N VAL A 35 -6.05 6.21 -1.64
CA VAL A 35 -7.28 6.99 -1.85
C VAL A 35 -7.16 7.92 -3.05
N ILE A 36 -6.03 8.63 -3.18
CA ILE A 36 -5.80 9.56 -4.30
C ILE A 36 -5.79 8.81 -5.63
N PHE A 37 -5.07 7.70 -5.74
CA PHE A 37 -4.95 6.98 -7.00
C PHE A 37 -6.22 6.22 -7.38
N ASP A 38 -6.95 5.64 -6.42
CA ASP A 38 -8.17 4.89 -6.71
C ASP A 38 -9.38 5.79 -6.99
N PHE A 39 -9.53 6.88 -6.26
CA PHE A 39 -10.76 7.65 -6.27
C PHE A 39 -10.65 8.98 -7.04
N PHE A 40 -9.45 9.55 -7.16
CA PHE A 40 -9.26 10.85 -7.83
C PHE A 40 -8.51 10.76 -9.15
N LEU A 41 -7.54 9.85 -9.28
CA LEU A 41 -6.66 9.77 -10.46
C LEU A 41 -6.98 8.57 -11.37
N GLN A 42 -7.77 7.58 -10.91
CA GLN A 42 -8.12 6.43 -11.72
C GLN A 42 -9.00 6.82 -12.91
N THR A 43 -8.48 6.61 -14.11
CA THR A 43 -9.19 6.90 -15.35
C THR A 43 -10.26 5.85 -15.67
N SER A 44 -11.24 6.21 -16.52
CA SER A 44 -12.23 5.24 -17.03
C SER A 44 -11.59 4.09 -17.82
N TYR A 45 -10.44 4.35 -18.48
CA TYR A 45 -9.68 3.32 -19.18
C TYR A 45 -9.12 2.25 -18.20
N GLN A 46 -8.49 2.68 -17.12
CA GLN A 46 -7.96 1.78 -16.08
C GLN A 46 -9.10 0.98 -15.43
N ARG A 47 -10.14 1.66 -14.95
CA ARG A 47 -11.28 1.06 -14.24
C ARG A 47 -12.01 -0.02 -15.05
N LYS A 48 -12.23 0.22 -16.35
CA LYS A 48 -12.95 -0.72 -17.22
C LYS A 48 -12.12 -1.95 -17.60
N ASN A 49 -10.81 -1.86 -17.53
CA ASN A 49 -9.90 -2.87 -18.10
C ASN A 49 -9.07 -3.63 -17.05
N LYS A 50 -9.05 -3.19 -15.78
CA LYS A 50 -8.24 -3.87 -14.75
C LYS A 50 -8.73 -5.31 -14.42
N GLY A 51 -9.97 -5.66 -14.75
CA GLY A 51 -10.49 -7.01 -14.64
C GLY A 51 -10.05 -7.97 -15.76
N ILE A 52 -9.37 -7.47 -16.80
CA ILE A 52 -8.84 -8.28 -17.92
C ILE A 52 -7.36 -8.56 -17.65
N TYR A 53 -7.01 -9.82 -17.45
CA TYR A 53 -5.63 -10.21 -17.11
C TYR A 53 -4.64 -9.81 -18.22
N GLY A 54 -3.53 -9.20 -17.83
CA GLY A 54 -2.50 -8.71 -18.77
C GLY A 54 -2.85 -7.42 -19.52
N HIS A 55 -4.04 -6.85 -19.32
CA HIS A 55 -4.44 -5.64 -20.03
C HIS A 55 -3.65 -4.41 -19.56
N PRO A 56 -3.16 -3.56 -20.50
CA PRO A 56 -2.37 -2.37 -20.14
C PRO A 56 -3.06 -1.41 -19.14
N GLY A 57 -4.40 -1.35 -19.14
CA GLY A 57 -5.15 -0.53 -18.18
C GLY A 57 -4.95 -0.94 -16.74
N GLY A 58 -4.95 -2.25 -16.45
CA GLY A 58 -4.66 -2.78 -15.10
C GLY A 58 -3.18 -2.64 -14.73
N LEU A 59 -2.28 -2.94 -15.67
CA LEU A 59 -0.83 -2.77 -15.46
C LEU A 59 -0.45 -1.31 -15.19
N LEU A 60 -1.04 -0.36 -15.93
CA LEU A 60 -0.82 1.07 -15.71
C LEU A 60 -1.32 1.50 -14.33
N HIS A 61 -2.50 1.03 -13.90
CA HIS A 61 -3.07 1.35 -12.60
C HIS A 61 -2.16 0.87 -11.47
N ALA A 62 -1.81 -0.41 -11.44
CA ALA A 62 -0.90 -0.98 -10.45
C ALA A 62 0.50 -0.33 -10.50
N GLY A 63 0.99 0.01 -11.70
CA GLY A 63 2.27 0.70 -11.87
C GLY A 63 2.29 2.11 -11.26
N LEU A 64 1.20 2.85 -11.38
CA LEU A 64 1.06 4.16 -10.73
C LEU A 64 1.05 4.03 -9.20
N HIS A 65 0.35 3.02 -8.66
CA HIS A 65 0.38 2.74 -7.22
C HIS A 65 1.78 2.40 -6.72
N ALA A 66 2.49 1.51 -7.42
CA ALA A 66 3.87 1.15 -7.10
C ALA A 66 4.82 2.35 -7.17
N ALA A 67 4.69 3.20 -8.20
CA ALA A 67 5.45 4.44 -8.30
C ALA A 67 5.15 5.40 -7.14
N GLY A 68 3.88 5.54 -6.77
CA GLY A 68 3.47 6.36 -5.63
C GLY A 68 4.06 5.87 -4.30
N THR A 69 4.31 4.57 -4.14
CA THR A 69 4.96 4.00 -2.95
C THR A 69 6.38 4.48 -2.77
N CYS A 70 7.08 4.89 -3.83
CA CYS A 70 8.41 5.47 -3.69
C CYS A 70 8.44 6.70 -2.75
N SER A 71 7.30 7.37 -2.55
CA SER A 71 7.22 8.52 -1.63
C SER A 71 7.57 8.19 -0.18
N ILE A 72 7.36 6.94 0.29
CA ILE A 72 7.70 6.58 1.68
C ILE A 72 9.20 6.61 1.95
N PHE A 73 10.03 6.43 0.92
CA PHE A 73 11.49 6.50 1.06
C PHE A 73 12.03 7.92 1.29
N LEU A 74 11.17 8.94 1.25
CA LEU A 74 11.51 10.30 1.71
C LEU A 74 11.55 10.38 3.24
N VAL A 75 10.87 9.48 3.94
CA VAL A 75 10.73 9.50 5.40
C VAL A 75 11.25 8.23 6.07
N THR A 76 11.57 7.18 5.30
CA THR A 76 12.13 5.93 5.81
C THR A 76 13.47 5.63 5.14
N THR A 77 14.31 4.87 5.84
CA THR A 77 15.59 4.37 5.29
C THR A 77 15.45 2.88 4.96
N SER A 78 16.01 2.47 3.83
CA SER A 78 16.10 1.04 3.46
C SER A 78 17.24 0.84 2.48
N THR A 79 17.71 -0.40 2.34
CA THR A 79 18.64 -0.74 1.26
C THR A 79 17.94 -0.69 -0.10
N ALA A 80 18.69 -0.44 -1.17
CA ALA A 80 18.13 -0.42 -2.53
C ALA A 80 17.40 -1.73 -2.88
N LEU A 81 17.91 -2.87 -2.41
CA LEU A 81 17.30 -4.18 -2.64
C LEU A 81 15.89 -4.27 -1.98
N ILE A 82 15.78 -3.82 -0.74
CA ILE A 82 14.51 -3.80 -0.01
C ILE A 82 13.53 -2.83 -0.67
N ALA A 83 13.98 -1.63 -1.04
CA ALA A 83 13.15 -0.65 -1.72
C ALA A 83 12.58 -1.19 -3.04
N VAL A 84 13.42 -1.81 -3.88
CA VAL A 84 12.98 -2.46 -5.12
C VAL A 84 12.01 -3.60 -4.83
N GLY A 85 12.31 -4.44 -3.84
CA GLY A 85 11.44 -5.54 -3.42
C GLY A 85 10.05 -5.06 -2.98
N ILE A 86 9.97 -3.96 -2.23
CA ILE A 86 8.70 -3.34 -1.80
C ILE A 86 7.91 -2.84 -3.02
N VAL A 87 8.54 -2.09 -3.92
CA VAL A 87 7.86 -1.50 -5.09
C VAL A 87 7.37 -2.59 -6.04
N VAL A 88 8.19 -3.60 -6.34
CA VAL A 88 7.81 -4.74 -7.18
C VAL A 88 6.75 -5.60 -6.51
N GLY A 89 6.89 -5.87 -5.21
CA GLY A 89 5.93 -6.63 -4.42
C GLY A 89 4.56 -5.94 -4.40
N GLU A 90 4.53 -4.64 -4.16
CA GLU A 90 3.28 -3.88 -4.21
C GLU A 90 2.65 -3.90 -5.61
N PHE A 91 3.42 -3.68 -6.67
CA PHE A 91 2.92 -3.77 -8.03
C PHE A 91 2.20 -5.11 -8.29
N LEU A 92 2.86 -6.22 -7.94
CA LEU A 92 2.31 -7.55 -8.16
C LEU A 92 1.06 -7.80 -7.32
N VAL A 93 1.11 -7.50 -6.04
CA VAL A 93 0.00 -7.75 -5.11
C VAL A 93 -1.19 -6.87 -5.47
N HIS A 94 -0.98 -5.56 -5.68
CA HIS A 94 -2.02 -4.61 -6.07
C HIS A 94 -2.72 -5.04 -7.36
N TYR A 95 -1.93 -5.37 -8.39
CA TYR A 95 -2.46 -5.83 -9.67
C TYR A 95 -3.37 -7.04 -9.52
N HIS A 96 -2.96 -8.04 -8.74
CA HIS A 96 -3.74 -9.26 -8.59
C HIS A 96 -5.00 -9.10 -7.71
N ILE A 97 -4.94 -8.26 -6.68
CA ILE A 97 -6.12 -7.91 -5.87
C ILE A 97 -7.19 -7.28 -6.77
N ASP A 98 -6.82 -6.23 -7.50
CA ASP A 98 -7.69 -5.51 -8.41
C ASP A 98 -8.28 -6.40 -9.50
N TRP A 99 -7.41 -7.16 -10.17
CA TRP A 99 -7.85 -8.10 -11.19
C TRP A 99 -8.85 -9.11 -10.64
N ALA A 100 -8.55 -9.74 -9.52
CA ALA A 100 -9.40 -10.77 -8.92
C ALA A 100 -10.78 -10.19 -8.55
N LYS A 101 -10.81 -9.03 -7.89
CA LYS A 101 -12.04 -8.35 -7.50
C LYS A 101 -12.92 -8.01 -8.71
N GLU A 102 -12.35 -7.38 -9.73
CA GLU A 102 -13.10 -7.00 -10.93
C GLU A 102 -13.53 -8.22 -11.75
N HIS A 103 -12.66 -9.22 -11.89
CA HIS A 103 -12.96 -10.46 -12.62
C HIS A 103 -14.11 -11.24 -11.97
N ILE A 104 -14.08 -11.40 -10.62
CA ILE A 104 -15.14 -12.09 -9.88
C ILE A 104 -16.43 -11.29 -9.97
N GLY A 105 -16.39 -9.97 -9.73
CA GLY A 105 -17.55 -9.10 -9.81
C GLY A 105 -18.24 -9.16 -11.18
N TYR A 106 -17.45 -9.15 -12.26
CA TYR A 106 -17.94 -9.29 -13.63
C TYR A 106 -18.60 -10.66 -13.87
N ARG A 107 -17.96 -11.75 -13.47
CA ARG A 107 -18.51 -13.12 -13.63
C ARG A 107 -19.80 -13.33 -12.85
N MET A 108 -19.86 -12.79 -11.64
CA MET A 108 -20.99 -12.90 -10.75
C MET A 108 -22.07 -11.86 -11.06
N LYS A 109 -21.83 -10.96 -12.01
CA LYS A 109 -22.72 -9.84 -12.39
C LYS A 109 -23.12 -8.98 -11.19
N TRP A 110 -22.18 -8.75 -10.26
CA TRP A 110 -22.42 -7.88 -9.11
C TRP A 110 -22.52 -6.42 -9.54
N GLY A 111 -23.57 -5.76 -9.09
CA GLY A 111 -23.79 -4.34 -9.34
C GLY A 111 -24.13 -3.59 -8.05
N PRO A 112 -24.17 -2.25 -8.09
CA PRO A 112 -24.36 -1.40 -6.89
C PRO A 112 -25.65 -1.66 -6.10
N GLN A 113 -26.60 -2.38 -6.69
CA GLN A 113 -27.88 -2.75 -6.05
C GLN A 113 -27.76 -4.01 -5.19
N GLN A 114 -26.60 -4.68 -5.17
CA GLN A 114 -26.38 -5.95 -4.47
C GLN A 114 -25.36 -5.75 -3.33
N ASP A 115 -25.63 -6.33 -2.17
CA ASP A 115 -24.71 -6.29 -1.02
C ASP A 115 -23.33 -6.88 -1.35
N ALA A 116 -23.28 -7.92 -2.20
CA ALA A 116 -22.05 -8.57 -2.63
C ALA A 116 -21.08 -7.58 -3.31
N TYR A 117 -21.60 -6.62 -4.08
CA TYR A 117 -20.79 -5.57 -4.70
C TYR A 117 -20.10 -4.72 -3.65
N TRP A 118 -20.80 -4.24 -2.64
CA TRP A 118 -20.23 -3.41 -1.57
C TRP A 118 -19.28 -4.17 -0.68
N ARG A 119 -19.58 -5.44 -0.38
CA ARG A 119 -18.67 -6.33 0.36
C ARG A 119 -17.39 -6.58 -0.42
N SER A 120 -17.45 -6.77 -1.75
CA SER A 120 -16.27 -6.96 -2.57
C SER A 120 -15.37 -5.74 -2.58
N ILE A 121 -15.91 -4.51 -2.61
CA ILE A 121 -15.16 -3.27 -2.48
C ILE A 121 -14.49 -3.21 -1.09
N GLY A 122 -15.23 -3.53 -0.02
CA GLY A 122 -14.66 -3.52 1.34
C GLY A 122 -13.49 -4.49 1.50
N ILE A 123 -13.60 -5.72 0.96
CA ILE A 123 -12.53 -6.72 0.98
C ILE A 123 -11.32 -6.25 0.16
N ASP A 124 -11.55 -5.70 -1.03
CA ASP A 124 -10.55 -5.13 -1.90
C ASP A 124 -9.74 -4.04 -1.17
N GLN A 125 -10.41 -3.05 -0.60
CA GLN A 125 -9.76 -1.98 0.16
C GLN A 125 -8.99 -2.52 1.38
N TRP A 126 -9.56 -3.48 2.09
CA TRP A 126 -8.92 -4.10 3.25
C TRP A 126 -7.64 -4.85 2.87
N LEU A 127 -7.63 -5.61 1.76
CA LEU A 127 -6.45 -6.33 1.29
C LEU A 127 -5.31 -5.37 0.91
N HIS A 128 -5.63 -4.23 0.28
CA HIS A 128 -4.64 -3.18 0.01
C HIS A 128 -4.06 -2.59 1.29
N GLN A 129 -4.91 -2.33 2.32
CA GLN A 129 -4.41 -1.84 3.62
C GLN A 129 -3.51 -2.87 4.31
N LEU A 130 -3.83 -4.17 4.23
CA LEU A 130 -2.96 -5.23 4.75
C LEU A 130 -1.61 -5.28 4.03
N THR A 131 -1.58 -5.02 2.71
CA THR A 131 -0.32 -4.90 1.96
C THR A 131 0.54 -3.77 2.51
N TYR A 132 -0.05 -2.62 2.85
CA TYR A 132 0.68 -1.49 3.44
C TYR A 132 1.20 -1.77 4.84
N VAL A 133 0.43 -2.48 5.66
CA VAL A 133 0.92 -2.99 6.96
C VAL A 133 2.12 -3.91 6.74
N GLY A 134 2.06 -4.82 5.76
CA GLY A 134 3.18 -5.70 5.39
C GLY A 134 4.43 -4.91 4.97
N ILE A 135 4.28 -3.86 4.16
CA ILE A 135 5.39 -2.98 3.75
C ILE A 135 6.04 -2.32 4.98
N VAL A 136 5.23 -1.78 5.89
CA VAL A 136 5.73 -1.13 7.11
C VAL A 136 6.43 -2.12 8.04
N LEU A 137 5.93 -3.37 8.14
CA LEU A 137 6.62 -4.42 8.89
C LEU A 137 7.97 -4.79 8.28
N VAL A 138 8.09 -4.87 6.96
CA VAL A 138 9.38 -5.06 6.28
C VAL A 138 10.34 -3.92 6.61
N LEU A 139 9.90 -2.68 6.54
CA LEU A 139 10.73 -1.50 6.88
C LEU A 139 11.12 -1.47 8.36
N ALA A 140 10.27 -1.97 9.26
CA ALA A 140 10.57 -2.02 10.70
C ALA A 140 11.64 -3.06 11.06
N THR A 141 11.87 -4.05 10.20
CA THR A 141 12.81 -5.16 10.41
C THR A 141 14.06 -5.07 9.53
N ALA A 142 14.12 -4.08 8.64
CA ALA A 142 15.23 -3.81 7.72
C ALA A 142 16.22 -2.81 8.33
#